data_be161524c8e03426976dc79b1acc635c
#
_entry.id   be161524c8e03426976dc79b1acc635c
#
_cell.length_a   1.000
_cell.length_b   1.000
_cell.length_c   1.000
_cell.angle_alpha   90.00
_cell.angle_beta   90.00
_cell.angle_gamma   90.00
#
_symmetry.space_group_name_H-M   'P 1'
#
loop_
_entity.id
_entity.type
_entity.pdbx_description
1 polymer ?
#
loop_
_entity_poly.entity_id
_entity_poly.type
_entity_poly.pdbx_seq_one_letter_code
_entity_poly.pdbx_strand_id
1 'polypeptide(L)'
;MIGTGLMGNAQTYQHLPKAATALVVSNTTVAPLYAAQLTQALQSHYARVLLVTLPDGEAHKDWPTLQLIFDALLENGCDRKTVLFALGGGVVGDMTGFAAASYMRGVPFVQVPTTLLAQVDSSVGGKTAINHPLGKNMIGAFYQPQLVVCDLDLLKTLPDRELSAGLAEIIKYGPIADMAFFGWLEANLDALLAGEPAALAYAIERSCQIKAWVVGQDERESGLRAILNFGHTFGHAIESGLGYGQWLHGEGVGCGMVMAARLSQGLGRVDLAFVRRLTLLIKRAGLPVKAPILSATDNAARYLDLMRVDKKSEAGEIRFVVIDGPGKAVVCAAPDALVREVIDLCAA
;
A
#
# COMPACT_ATOMS: atom_id res chain seq x y z
N MET A 1 -4.27 -5.79 15.13
CA MET A 1 -5.49 -5.41 15.88
C MET A 1 -6.24 -4.40 15.03
N ILE A 2 -7.57 -4.48 14.97
CA ILE A 2 -8.41 -3.57 14.17
C ILE A 2 -9.56 -3.12 15.09
N GLY A 3 -9.82 -1.79 15.16
CA GLY A 3 -10.88 -1.24 15.99
C GLY A 3 -10.72 0.27 16.21
N THR A 4 -11.50 0.83 17.13
CA THR A 4 -11.47 2.26 17.50
C THR A 4 -10.76 2.45 18.83
N GLY A 5 -10.10 3.61 19.03
CA GLY A 5 -9.44 3.98 20.29
C GLY A 5 -8.26 3.10 20.68
N LEU A 6 -7.66 2.37 19.74
CA LEU A 6 -6.58 1.42 20.01
C LEU A 6 -5.25 2.12 20.26
N MET A 7 -4.92 3.12 19.46
CA MET A 7 -3.60 3.78 19.47
C MET A 7 -3.31 4.44 20.84
N GLY A 8 -4.31 5.12 21.41
CA GLY A 8 -4.16 5.79 22.70
C GLY A 8 -4.36 4.89 23.93
N ASN A 9 -4.70 3.62 23.73
CA ASN A 9 -4.92 2.70 24.81
C ASN A 9 -3.63 1.93 25.16
N ALA A 10 -3.09 2.17 26.36
CA ALA A 10 -1.88 1.48 26.83
C ALA A 10 -1.98 -0.05 26.80
N GLN A 11 -3.16 -0.62 27.02
CA GLN A 11 -3.35 -2.08 27.01
C GLN A 11 -3.08 -2.71 25.64
N THR A 12 -3.21 -1.92 24.54
CA THR A 12 -2.87 -2.37 23.18
C THR A 12 -1.44 -2.89 23.09
N TYR A 13 -0.53 -2.35 23.90
CA TYR A 13 0.91 -2.61 23.82
C TYR A 13 1.44 -3.55 24.90
N GLN A 14 0.58 -4.10 25.76
CA GLN A 14 0.97 -4.89 26.93
C GLN A 14 1.75 -6.18 26.63
N HIS A 15 1.61 -6.74 25.43
CA HIS A 15 2.27 -7.98 25.02
C HIS A 15 3.54 -7.78 24.20
N LEU A 16 3.94 -6.53 23.99
CA LEU A 16 5.17 -6.21 23.25
C LEU A 16 6.41 -6.59 24.06
N PRO A 17 7.56 -6.80 23.40
CA PRO A 17 8.82 -7.05 24.08
C PRO A 17 9.15 -5.96 25.10
N LYS A 18 9.58 -6.36 26.30
CA LYS A 18 10.01 -5.41 27.33
C LYS A 18 11.31 -4.72 26.93
N ALA A 19 11.31 -3.40 26.95
CA ALA A 19 12.44 -2.54 26.64
C ALA A 19 12.45 -1.31 27.55
N ALA A 20 13.62 -0.69 27.70
CA ALA A 20 13.72 0.60 28.40
C ALA A 20 13.26 1.77 27.50
N THR A 21 13.48 1.65 26.19
CA THR A 21 13.27 2.74 25.23
C THR A 21 12.35 2.32 24.10
N ALA A 22 11.42 3.21 23.73
CA ALA A 22 10.69 3.20 22.49
C ALA A 22 11.07 4.41 21.62
N LEU A 23 11.16 4.25 20.31
CA LEU A 23 11.31 5.35 19.35
C LEU A 23 10.07 5.41 18.45
N VAL A 24 9.32 6.49 18.57
CA VAL A 24 8.22 6.81 17.63
C VAL A 24 8.81 7.51 16.42
N VAL A 25 8.58 6.97 15.24
CA VAL A 25 8.93 7.56 13.96
C VAL A 25 7.64 8.04 13.30
N SER A 26 7.56 9.31 12.96
CA SER A 26 6.41 9.92 12.30
C SER A 26 6.87 10.94 11.27
N ASN A 27 5.94 11.64 10.62
CA ASN A 27 6.26 12.71 9.69
C ASN A 27 5.65 14.05 10.11
N THR A 28 6.01 15.13 9.41
CA THR A 28 5.57 16.49 9.69
C THR A 28 4.06 16.71 9.62
N THR A 29 3.33 15.86 8.89
CA THR A 29 1.86 15.92 8.76
C THR A 29 1.15 15.15 9.89
N VAL A 30 1.64 13.96 10.25
CA VAL A 30 0.98 13.05 11.20
C VAL A 30 1.38 13.31 12.65
N ALA A 31 2.65 13.65 12.90
CA ALA A 31 3.16 13.85 14.26
C ALA A 31 2.37 14.90 15.06
N PRO A 32 2.02 16.09 14.51
CA PRO A 32 1.22 17.09 15.23
C PRO A 32 -0.17 16.58 15.66
N LEU A 33 -0.73 15.62 14.93
CA LEU A 33 -2.07 15.10 15.18
C LEU A 33 -2.07 14.01 16.27
N TYR A 34 -1.07 13.14 16.28
CA TYR A 34 -1.16 11.86 16.97
C TYR A 34 0.03 11.48 17.83
N ALA A 35 1.23 12.09 17.64
CA ALA A 35 2.42 11.65 18.34
C ALA A 35 2.32 11.81 19.86
N ALA A 36 1.68 12.85 20.35
CA ALA A 36 1.51 13.08 21.78
C ALA A 36 0.65 11.99 22.44
N GLN A 37 -0.46 11.60 21.79
CA GLN A 37 -1.36 10.56 22.29
C GLN A 37 -0.67 9.18 22.32
N LEU A 38 0.05 8.80 21.25
CA LEU A 38 0.79 7.55 21.21
C LEU A 38 1.90 7.55 22.28
N THR A 39 2.68 8.63 22.38
CA THR A 39 3.73 8.76 23.38
C THR A 39 3.18 8.56 24.78
N GLN A 40 2.07 9.18 25.13
CA GLN A 40 1.41 9.03 26.44
C GLN A 40 1.02 7.57 26.71
N ALA A 41 0.44 6.87 25.73
CA ALA A 41 0.07 5.47 25.87
C ALA A 41 1.30 4.57 26.12
N LEU A 42 2.44 4.87 25.46
CA LEU A 42 3.67 4.11 25.58
C LEU A 42 4.45 4.36 26.87
N GLN A 43 4.29 5.51 27.54
CA GLN A 43 4.99 5.85 28.79
C GLN A 43 4.68 4.89 29.95
N SER A 44 3.58 4.15 29.89
CA SER A 44 3.27 3.10 30.86
C SER A 44 4.09 1.81 30.67
N HIS A 45 4.72 1.62 29.51
CA HIS A 45 5.48 0.42 29.13
C HIS A 45 6.97 0.67 28.98
N TYR A 46 7.39 1.90 28.65
CA TYR A 46 8.77 2.28 28.35
C TYR A 46 9.22 3.44 29.23
N ALA A 47 10.39 3.31 29.85
CA ALA A 47 10.96 4.38 30.69
C ALA A 47 11.30 5.64 29.88
N ARG A 48 11.63 5.47 28.61
CA ARG A 48 11.90 6.56 27.66
C ARG A 48 11.11 6.34 26.39
N VAL A 49 10.38 7.36 25.95
CA VAL A 49 9.72 7.39 24.64
C VAL A 49 10.28 8.59 23.87
N LEU A 50 10.96 8.28 22.79
CA LEU A 50 11.59 9.25 21.88
C LEU A 50 10.69 9.47 20.68
N LEU A 51 10.81 10.63 20.02
CA LEU A 51 10.13 10.97 18.78
C LEU A 51 11.14 11.48 17.76
N VAL A 52 11.10 10.92 16.55
CA VAL A 52 11.75 11.49 15.37
C VAL A 52 10.68 11.82 14.32
N THR A 53 10.75 13.03 13.78
CA THR A 53 9.80 13.53 12.79
C THR A 53 10.52 13.70 11.45
N LEU A 54 10.07 12.92 10.47
CA LEU A 54 10.60 12.91 9.10
C LEU A 54 9.86 13.94 8.23
N PRO A 55 10.45 14.43 7.14
CA PRO A 55 9.69 15.13 6.11
C PRO A 55 8.62 14.20 5.52
N ASP A 56 7.47 14.77 5.11
CA ASP A 56 6.35 14.03 4.55
C ASP A 56 6.48 13.82 3.04
N GLY A 57 6.00 12.68 2.56
CA GLY A 57 5.83 12.35 1.16
C GLY A 57 6.82 11.35 0.59
N GLU A 58 6.43 10.73 -0.52
CA GLU A 58 7.18 9.66 -1.22
C GLU A 58 8.56 10.15 -1.72
N ALA A 59 8.70 11.45 -2.00
CA ALA A 59 9.98 12.05 -2.43
C ALA A 59 11.08 11.95 -1.34
N HIS A 60 10.68 11.77 -0.09
CA HIS A 60 11.58 11.67 1.05
C HIS A 60 11.79 10.22 1.52
N LYS A 61 11.31 9.24 0.77
CA LYS A 61 11.53 7.81 1.06
C LYS A 61 12.91 7.36 0.56
N ASP A 62 13.98 7.91 1.15
CA ASP A 62 15.36 7.80 0.65
C ASP A 62 16.39 7.59 1.78
N TRP A 63 17.66 7.45 1.41
CA TRP A 63 18.76 7.29 2.35
C TRP A 63 18.93 8.47 3.32
N PRO A 64 18.95 9.75 2.86
CA PRO A 64 19.08 10.89 3.77
C PRO A 64 18.00 10.91 4.85
N THR A 65 16.77 10.63 4.50
CA THR A 65 15.65 10.59 5.45
C THR A 65 15.73 9.37 6.39
N LEU A 66 16.11 8.20 5.85
CA LEU A 66 16.34 7.00 6.67
C LEU A 66 17.44 7.22 7.71
N GLN A 67 18.49 7.96 7.35
CA GLN A 67 19.60 8.28 8.25
C GLN A 67 19.12 9.02 9.49
N LEU A 68 18.12 9.90 9.41
CA LEU A 68 17.56 10.60 10.58
C LEU A 68 17.05 9.62 11.66
N ILE A 69 16.53 8.46 11.25
CA ILE A 69 16.10 7.43 12.20
C ILE A 69 17.32 6.80 12.89
N PHE A 70 18.38 6.47 12.15
CA PHE A 70 19.61 5.91 12.73
C PHE A 70 20.33 6.91 13.64
N ASP A 71 20.40 8.19 13.26
CA ASP A 71 20.99 9.24 14.07
C ASP A 71 20.23 9.37 15.40
N ALA A 72 18.89 9.42 15.38
CA ALA A 72 18.08 9.46 16.59
C ALA A 72 18.30 8.23 17.49
N LEU A 73 18.47 7.04 16.92
CA LEU A 73 18.76 5.81 17.68
C LEU A 73 20.14 5.86 18.33
N LEU A 74 21.17 6.25 17.59
CA LEU A 74 22.57 6.26 18.04
C LEU A 74 22.84 7.39 19.05
N GLU A 75 22.39 8.60 18.78
CA GLU A 75 22.55 9.75 19.68
C GLU A 75 21.90 9.53 21.04
N ASN A 76 20.81 8.79 21.09
CA ASN A 76 20.10 8.47 22.32
C ASN A 76 20.57 7.16 22.98
N GLY A 77 21.61 6.50 22.47
CA GLY A 77 22.14 5.26 23.02
C GLY A 77 21.12 4.11 23.04
N CYS A 78 20.25 4.04 22.03
CA CYS A 78 19.25 2.97 21.91
C CYS A 78 19.93 1.60 21.75
N ASP A 79 19.45 0.61 22.50
CA ASP A 79 19.99 -0.75 22.49
C ASP A 79 19.20 -1.68 21.55
N ARG A 80 19.64 -2.96 21.49
CA ARG A 80 19.01 -3.99 20.65
C ARG A 80 17.60 -4.39 21.08
N LYS A 81 17.11 -3.93 22.23
CA LYS A 81 15.76 -4.18 22.73
C LYS A 81 14.82 -3.02 22.42
N THR A 82 15.35 -1.87 22.01
CA THR A 82 14.55 -0.69 21.64
C THR A 82 13.48 -1.07 20.65
N VAL A 83 12.24 -0.65 20.91
CA VAL A 83 11.10 -0.91 20.00
C VAL A 83 10.81 0.33 19.18
N LEU A 84 10.77 0.17 17.85
CA LEU A 84 10.41 1.26 16.93
C LEU A 84 8.90 1.24 16.68
N PHE A 85 8.27 2.41 16.65
CA PHE A 85 6.86 2.58 16.33
C PHE A 85 6.71 3.44 15.09
N ALA A 86 6.20 2.87 14.01
CA ALA A 86 5.91 3.59 12.77
C ALA A 86 4.52 4.22 12.85
N LEU A 87 4.42 5.50 13.17
CA LEU A 87 3.18 6.27 13.22
C LEU A 87 3.00 7.07 11.94
N GLY A 88 2.30 6.52 10.94
CA GLY A 88 2.13 7.20 9.65
C GLY A 88 1.57 6.31 8.55
N GLY A 89 1.62 6.79 7.32
CA GLY A 89 1.28 6.02 6.13
C GLY A 89 2.38 5.03 5.71
N GLY A 90 2.27 4.47 4.52
CA GLY A 90 3.18 3.44 4.00
C GLY A 90 4.66 3.89 3.94
N VAL A 91 4.93 5.17 3.64
CA VAL A 91 6.29 5.72 3.61
C VAL A 91 6.97 5.61 4.97
N VAL A 92 6.29 6.04 6.03
CA VAL A 92 6.80 5.94 7.41
C VAL A 92 6.94 4.48 7.83
N GLY A 93 5.94 3.64 7.49
CA GLY A 93 5.97 2.20 7.78
C GLY A 93 7.17 1.49 7.16
N ASP A 94 7.42 1.74 5.87
CA ASP A 94 8.51 1.12 5.12
C ASP A 94 9.89 1.55 5.64
N MET A 95 10.10 2.86 5.84
CA MET A 95 11.38 3.38 6.35
C MET A 95 11.66 2.92 7.77
N THR A 96 10.65 2.94 8.65
CA THR A 96 10.81 2.48 10.04
C THR A 96 11.10 0.98 10.10
N GLY A 97 10.38 0.18 9.29
CA GLY A 97 10.60 -1.25 9.21
C GLY A 97 11.99 -1.60 8.65
N PHE A 98 12.48 -0.86 7.65
CA PHE A 98 13.83 -1.06 7.12
C PHE A 98 14.91 -0.60 8.10
N ALA A 99 14.70 0.53 8.81
CA ALA A 99 15.58 0.92 9.91
C ALA A 99 15.63 -0.16 11.00
N ALA A 100 14.46 -0.69 11.41
CA ALA A 100 14.38 -1.75 12.39
C ALA A 100 15.10 -3.03 11.96
N ALA A 101 14.96 -3.43 10.70
CA ALA A 101 15.65 -4.60 10.15
C ALA A 101 17.17 -4.46 10.14
N SER A 102 17.66 -3.23 9.99
CA SER A 102 19.09 -2.94 9.80
C SER A 102 19.79 -2.56 11.11
N TYR A 103 19.12 -1.81 12.00
CA TYR A 103 19.69 -1.35 13.27
C TYR A 103 20.06 -2.55 14.16
N MET A 104 21.31 -2.59 14.61
CA MET A 104 21.87 -3.70 15.43
C MET A 104 21.56 -5.12 14.89
N ARG A 105 21.34 -5.27 13.60
CA ARG A 105 20.97 -6.51 12.86
C ARG A 105 19.55 -7.01 13.16
N GLY A 106 18.68 -6.11 13.59
CA GLY A 106 17.26 -6.37 13.84
C GLY A 106 16.82 -5.96 15.23
N VAL A 107 15.88 -5.02 15.32
CA VAL A 107 15.17 -4.62 16.53
C VAL A 107 13.67 -4.72 16.30
N PRO A 108 12.86 -4.99 17.35
CA PRO A 108 11.42 -5.09 17.18
C PRO A 108 10.80 -3.78 16.71
N PHE A 109 9.76 -3.87 15.87
CA PHE A 109 8.99 -2.70 15.48
C PHE A 109 7.49 -2.99 15.44
N VAL A 110 6.71 -1.91 15.53
CA VAL A 110 5.24 -1.89 15.53
C VAL A 110 4.79 -0.93 14.45
N GLN A 111 3.75 -1.28 13.70
CA GLN A 111 3.09 -0.36 12.77
C GLN A 111 1.80 0.20 13.37
N VAL A 112 1.65 1.52 13.28
CA VAL A 112 0.44 2.28 13.62
C VAL A 112 0.04 3.05 12.35
N PRO A 113 -0.55 2.33 11.36
CA PRO A 113 -0.87 2.92 10.05
C PRO A 113 -1.99 3.93 10.17
N THR A 114 -1.76 5.15 9.64
CA THR A 114 -2.70 6.28 9.71
C THR A 114 -3.45 6.54 8.41
N THR A 115 -3.14 5.80 7.33
CA THR A 115 -3.87 5.85 6.07
C THR A 115 -4.59 4.53 5.82
N LEU A 116 -5.74 4.58 5.11
CA LEU A 116 -6.47 3.37 4.76
C LEU A 116 -5.61 2.41 3.91
N LEU A 117 -4.87 2.95 2.95
CA LEU A 117 -3.93 2.17 2.14
C LEU A 117 -2.92 1.41 3.00
N ALA A 118 -2.35 2.07 4.02
CA ALA A 118 -1.41 1.40 4.90
C ALA A 118 -2.09 0.34 5.80
N GLN A 119 -3.31 0.57 6.26
CA GLN A 119 -4.05 -0.40 7.06
C GLN A 119 -4.38 -1.69 6.28
N VAL A 120 -4.68 -1.60 4.98
CA VAL A 120 -5.13 -2.73 4.17
C VAL A 120 -4.04 -3.37 3.31
N ASP A 121 -2.93 -2.66 3.11
CA ASP A 121 -1.89 -3.14 2.20
C ASP A 121 -0.48 -3.05 2.80
N SER A 122 0.16 -1.88 2.87
CA SER A 122 1.61 -1.79 3.12
C SER A 122 2.05 -2.33 4.49
N SER A 123 1.19 -2.31 5.52
CA SER A 123 1.53 -2.84 6.86
C SER A 123 1.47 -4.36 6.96
N VAL A 124 1.00 -5.08 5.93
CA VAL A 124 0.88 -6.54 5.91
C VAL A 124 1.86 -7.16 4.93
N GLY A 125 2.64 -8.13 5.37
CA GLY A 125 3.54 -8.91 4.50
C GLY A 125 5.02 -8.53 4.55
N GLY A 126 5.42 -7.67 5.51
CA GLY A 126 6.79 -7.43 5.91
C GLY A 126 7.72 -6.80 4.85
N LYS A 127 7.19 -6.30 3.73
CA LYS A 127 8.01 -5.54 2.78
C LYS A 127 8.34 -4.19 3.38
N THR A 128 9.61 -3.88 3.52
CA THR A 128 10.13 -2.59 3.98
C THR A 128 11.19 -2.11 3.01
N ALA A 129 11.18 -0.84 2.63
CA ALA A 129 12.07 -0.35 1.61
C ALA A 129 12.24 1.17 1.61
N ILE A 130 13.28 1.60 0.89
CA ILE A 130 13.49 2.97 0.45
C ILE A 130 13.63 3.02 -1.07
N ASN A 131 13.48 4.22 -1.62
CA ASN A 131 13.65 4.50 -3.02
C ASN A 131 15.11 4.81 -3.36
N HIS A 132 15.46 4.59 -4.61
CA HIS A 132 16.70 5.02 -5.22
C HIS A 132 16.37 5.83 -6.49
N PRO A 133 17.20 6.79 -6.92
CA PRO A 133 16.97 7.54 -8.16
C PRO A 133 16.72 6.66 -9.40
N LEU A 134 17.25 5.43 -9.40
CA LEU A 134 17.10 4.47 -10.49
C LEU A 134 15.94 3.47 -10.31
N GLY A 135 15.18 3.54 -9.20
CA GLY A 135 14.05 2.63 -9.00
C GLY A 135 13.37 2.75 -7.64
N LYS A 136 12.05 2.64 -7.67
CA LYS A 136 11.18 2.67 -6.47
C LYS A 136 11.31 1.36 -5.70
N ASN A 137 11.43 1.44 -4.35
CA ASN A 137 11.46 0.28 -3.43
C ASN A 137 12.54 -0.78 -3.76
N MET A 138 13.70 -0.36 -4.32
CA MET A 138 14.77 -1.28 -4.72
C MET A 138 15.65 -1.74 -3.57
N ILE A 139 15.68 -1.01 -2.48
CA ILE A 139 16.57 -1.24 -1.34
C ILE A 139 15.70 -1.45 -0.12
N GLY A 140 15.81 -2.61 0.53
CA GLY A 140 14.96 -2.91 1.67
C GLY A 140 15.17 -4.32 2.21
N ALA A 141 14.27 -4.74 3.08
CA ALA A 141 14.27 -6.04 3.72
C ALA A 141 12.85 -6.59 3.87
N PHE A 142 12.72 -7.91 3.94
CA PHE A 142 11.52 -8.55 4.46
C PHE A 142 11.65 -8.61 5.98
N TYR A 143 10.86 -7.80 6.69
CA TYR A 143 10.91 -7.72 8.14
C TYR A 143 9.50 -7.54 8.72
N GLN A 144 9.05 -8.53 9.50
CA GLN A 144 7.68 -8.56 10.02
C GLN A 144 7.55 -7.70 11.28
N PRO A 145 6.49 -6.88 11.42
CA PRO A 145 6.21 -6.15 12.65
C PRO A 145 5.75 -7.10 13.76
N GLN A 146 6.03 -6.75 15.02
CA GLN A 146 5.52 -7.46 16.19
C GLN A 146 4.02 -7.25 16.37
N LEU A 147 3.51 -6.11 15.92
CA LEU A 147 2.11 -5.72 16.01
C LEU A 147 1.78 -4.71 14.90
N VAL A 148 0.57 -4.80 14.37
CA VAL A 148 -0.05 -3.75 13.53
C VAL A 148 -1.32 -3.27 14.24
N VAL A 149 -1.42 -1.96 14.50
CA VAL A 149 -2.54 -1.32 15.18
C VAL A 149 -3.34 -0.49 14.18
N CYS A 150 -4.33 -1.10 13.55
CA CYS A 150 -5.26 -0.42 12.65
C CYS A 150 -6.36 0.25 13.50
N ASP A 151 -6.09 1.47 13.96
CA ASP A 151 -7.06 2.28 14.69
C ASP A 151 -7.89 3.08 13.66
N LEU A 152 -9.20 2.83 13.65
CA LEU A 152 -10.14 3.45 12.71
C LEU A 152 -10.33 4.95 12.98
N ASP A 153 -10.06 5.39 14.20
CA ASP A 153 -10.16 6.81 14.56
C ASP A 153 -9.10 7.66 13.83
N LEU A 154 -7.99 7.06 13.43
CA LEU A 154 -6.94 7.74 12.66
C LEU A 154 -7.40 8.09 11.22
N LEU A 155 -8.40 7.39 10.70
CA LEU A 155 -8.95 7.65 9.37
C LEU A 155 -9.88 8.89 9.34
N LYS A 156 -10.33 9.38 10.49
CA LYS A 156 -11.21 10.56 10.56
C LYS A 156 -10.56 11.86 10.09
N THR A 157 -9.23 11.94 10.12
CA THR A 157 -8.47 13.10 9.62
C THR A 157 -7.84 12.86 8.25
N LEU A 158 -8.06 11.66 7.68
CA LEU A 158 -7.54 11.33 6.37
C LEU A 158 -8.33 12.10 5.30
N PRO A 159 -7.66 12.81 4.37
CA PRO A 159 -8.35 13.46 3.25
C PRO A 159 -9.13 12.45 2.38
N ASP A 160 -10.27 12.86 1.84
CA ASP A 160 -11.14 12.00 1.02
C ASP A 160 -10.40 11.37 -0.16
N ARG A 161 -9.47 12.11 -0.78
CA ARG A 161 -8.63 11.62 -1.88
C ARG A 161 -7.75 10.44 -1.44
N GLU A 162 -7.20 10.51 -0.24
CA GLU A 162 -6.37 9.45 0.35
C GLU A 162 -7.23 8.24 0.80
N LEU A 163 -8.46 8.51 1.28
CA LEU A 163 -9.43 7.45 1.58
C LEU A 163 -9.77 6.67 0.29
N SER A 164 -10.10 7.38 -0.78
CA SER A 164 -10.35 6.80 -2.11
C SER A 164 -9.16 5.99 -2.61
N ALA A 165 -7.94 6.50 -2.46
CA ALA A 165 -6.72 5.78 -2.83
C ALA A 165 -6.58 4.45 -2.06
N GLY A 166 -6.92 4.42 -0.78
CA GLY A 166 -6.96 3.19 0.01
C GLY A 166 -8.04 2.22 -0.45
N LEU A 167 -9.21 2.73 -0.88
CA LEU A 167 -10.30 1.91 -1.43
C LEU A 167 -9.88 1.18 -2.73
N ALA A 168 -8.96 1.72 -3.52
CA ALA A 168 -8.44 1.01 -4.68
C ALA A 168 -7.83 -0.35 -4.30
N GLU A 169 -7.03 -0.39 -3.23
CA GLU A 169 -6.41 -1.61 -2.73
C GLU A 169 -7.43 -2.59 -2.13
N ILE A 170 -8.47 -2.07 -1.46
CA ILE A 170 -9.58 -2.91 -0.97
C ILE A 170 -10.34 -3.53 -2.14
N ILE A 171 -10.70 -2.74 -3.15
CA ILE A 171 -11.43 -3.22 -4.34
C ILE A 171 -10.64 -4.31 -5.07
N LYS A 172 -9.32 -4.20 -5.14
CA LYS A 172 -8.43 -5.17 -5.78
C LYS A 172 -8.66 -6.60 -5.30
N TYR A 173 -8.89 -6.80 -4.01
CA TYR A 173 -9.03 -8.13 -3.42
C TYR A 173 -10.27 -8.90 -3.92
N GLY A 174 -11.33 -8.19 -4.31
CA GLY A 174 -12.52 -8.81 -4.88
C GLY A 174 -12.22 -9.58 -6.17
N PRO A 175 -11.83 -8.91 -7.25
CA PRO A 175 -11.51 -9.52 -8.53
C PRO A 175 -10.46 -10.62 -8.47
N ILE A 176 -9.44 -10.48 -7.63
CA ILE A 176 -8.32 -11.43 -7.60
C ILE A 176 -8.58 -12.68 -6.76
N ALA A 177 -9.49 -12.63 -5.75
CA ALA A 177 -9.60 -13.72 -4.77
C ALA A 177 -11.00 -13.92 -4.19
N ASP A 178 -11.88 -12.90 -4.12
CA ASP A 178 -13.13 -12.99 -3.35
C ASP A 178 -14.28 -12.17 -3.96
N MET A 179 -15.06 -12.82 -4.81
CA MET A 179 -16.24 -12.18 -5.44
C MET A 179 -17.41 -11.94 -4.48
N ALA A 180 -17.48 -12.64 -3.36
CA ALA A 180 -18.46 -12.32 -2.33
C ALA A 180 -18.11 -10.98 -1.66
N PHE A 181 -16.83 -10.75 -1.37
CA PHE A 181 -16.32 -9.47 -0.90
C PHE A 181 -16.52 -8.37 -1.94
N PHE A 182 -16.31 -8.66 -3.23
CA PHE A 182 -16.59 -7.70 -4.31
C PHE A 182 -18.06 -7.26 -4.31
N GLY A 183 -19.01 -8.20 -4.22
CA GLY A 183 -20.44 -7.88 -4.12
C GLY A 183 -20.80 -7.10 -2.86
N TRP A 184 -20.14 -7.41 -1.73
CA TRP A 184 -20.30 -6.63 -0.50
C TRP A 184 -19.81 -5.19 -0.66
N LEU A 185 -18.67 -4.97 -1.34
CA LEU A 185 -18.14 -3.63 -1.63
C LEU A 185 -19.10 -2.81 -2.51
N GLU A 186 -19.71 -3.43 -3.53
CA GLU A 186 -20.72 -2.76 -4.36
C GLU A 186 -21.90 -2.25 -3.54
N ALA A 187 -22.34 -3.02 -2.55
CA ALA A 187 -23.48 -2.71 -1.70
C ALA A 187 -23.17 -1.72 -0.56
N ASN A 188 -21.92 -1.69 -0.08
CA ASN A 188 -21.55 -0.92 1.12
C ASN A 188 -20.57 0.24 0.83
N LEU A 189 -20.34 0.58 -0.45
CA LEU A 189 -19.37 1.60 -0.81
C LEU A 189 -19.69 2.97 -0.20
N ASP A 190 -20.96 3.36 -0.14
CA ASP A 190 -21.38 4.64 0.41
C ASP A 190 -21.09 4.73 1.92
N ALA A 191 -21.25 3.62 2.66
CA ALA A 191 -20.88 3.53 4.06
C ALA A 191 -19.36 3.63 4.27
N LEU A 192 -18.57 3.02 3.36
CA LEU A 192 -17.10 3.14 3.38
C LEU A 192 -16.64 4.58 3.12
N LEU A 193 -17.24 5.26 2.14
CA LEU A 193 -16.95 6.67 1.84
C LEU A 193 -17.39 7.60 2.96
N ALA A 194 -18.47 7.27 3.66
CA ALA A 194 -18.92 7.99 4.84
C ALA A 194 -18.04 7.74 6.09
N GLY A 195 -17.08 6.83 6.01
CA GLY A 195 -16.21 6.51 7.13
C GLY A 195 -16.89 5.72 8.24
N GLU A 196 -17.96 4.96 7.95
CA GLU A 196 -18.69 4.19 8.95
C GLU A 196 -17.80 3.11 9.59
N PRO A 197 -17.60 3.14 10.93
CA PRO A 197 -16.62 2.27 11.60
C PRO A 197 -16.85 0.78 11.34
N ALA A 198 -18.10 0.32 11.31
CA ALA A 198 -18.42 -1.09 11.10
C ALA A 198 -18.05 -1.54 9.67
N ALA A 199 -18.35 -0.70 8.67
CA ALA A 199 -18.01 -0.98 7.28
C ALA A 199 -16.48 -0.97 7.05
N LEU A 200 -15.78 0.03 7.62
CA LEU A 200 -14.32 0.13 7.56
C LEU A 200 -13.65 -1.07 8.24
N ALA A 201 -14.09 -1.43 9.46
CA ALA A 201 -13.54 -2.58 10.19
C ALA A 201 -13.64 -3.86 9.38
N TYR A 202 -14.81 -4.16 8.81
CA TYR A 202 -15.02 -5.34 7.98
C TYR A 202 -14.12 -5.33 6.71
N ALA A 203 -14.08 -4.20 6.00
CA ALA A 203 -13.29 -4.08 4.78
C ALA A 203 -11.79 -4.24 5.04
N ILE A 204 -11.28 -3.63 6.12
CA ILE A 204 -9.88 -3.73 6.54
C ILE A 204 -9.56 -5.18 6.97
N GLU A 205 -10.40 -5.75 7.82
CA GLU A 205 -10.20 -7.13 8.28
C GLU A 205 -10.18 -8.12 7.12
N ARG A 206 -11.16 -8.03 6.19
CA ARG A 206 -11.22 -8.93 5.04
C ARG A 206 -10.02 -8.75 4.11
N SER A 207 -9.61 -7.53 3.85
CA SER A 207 -8.42 -7.22 3.06
C SER A 207 -7.16 -7.83 3.68
N CYS A 208 -6.96 -7.62 4.99
CA CYS A 208 -5.83 -8.20 5.72
C CYS A 208 -5.84 -9.73 5.72
N GLN A 209 -7.02 -10.37 5.85
CA GLN A 209 -7.16 -11.82 5.79
C GLN A 209 -6.74 -12.37 4.42
N ILE A 210 -7.23 -11.76 3.32
CA ILE A 210 -6.88 -12.19 1.95
C ILE A 210 -5.39 -11.98 1.71
N LYS A 211 -4.85 -10.82 2.09
CA LYS A 211 -3.42 -10.55 1.91
C LYS A 211 -2.55 -11.49 2.74
N ALA A 212 -2.89 -11.71 4.01
CA ALA A 212 -2.15 -12.63 4.88
C ALA A 212 -2.18 -14.07 4.34
N TRP A 213 -3.30 -14.51 3.78
CA TRP A 213 -3.40 -15.82 3.13
C TRP A 213 -2.46 -15.93 1.92
N VAL A 214 -2.42 -14.91 1.05
CA VAL A 214 -1.51 -14.90 -0.12
C VAL A 214 -0.05 -14.87 0.33
N VAL A 215 0.29 -13.97 1.26
CA VAL A 215 1.66 -13.82 1.79
C VAL A 215 2.12 -15.09 2.52
N GLY A 216 1.23 -15.74 3.26
CA GLY A 216 1.54 -16.99 3.98
C GLY A 216 1.93 -18.15 3.05
N GLN A 217 1.48 -18.12 1.78
CA GLN A 217 1.87 -19.12 0.78
C GLN A 217 3.11 -18.70 -0.02
N ASP A 218 3.39 -17.40 -0.12
CA ASP A 218 4.51 -16.87 -0.90
C ASP A 218 5.04 -15.58 -0.29
N GLU A 219 5.81 -15.69 0.79
CA GLU A 219 6.32 -14.52 1.52
C GLU A 219 7.25 -13.65 0.66
N ARG A 220 8.04 -14.26 -0.21
CA ARG A 220 9.09 -13.58 -0.98
C ARG A 220 8.70 -13.19 -2.41
N GLU A 221 7.41 -13.32 -2.77
CA GLU A 221 6.91 -12.97 -4.12
C GLU A 221 7.59 -13.74 -5.26
N SER A 222 7.73 -15.04 -5.06
CA SER A 222 8.29 -15.92 -6.09
C SER A 222 7.24 -16.47 -7.07
N GLY A 223 5.95 -16.26 -6.83
CA GLY A 223 4.87 -16.81 -7.67
C GLY A 223 3.50 -16.25 -7.33
N LEU A 224 2.77 -16.87 -6.39
CA LEU A 224 1.37 -16.54 -6.09
C LEU A 224 1.18 -15.08 -5.66
N ARG A 225 2.09 -14.54 -4.86
CA ARG A 225 1.99 -13.16 -4.34
C ARG A 225 1.94 -12.11 -5.45
N ALA A 226 2.41 -12.42 -6.65
CA ALA A 226 2.34 -11.53 -7.79
C ALA A 226 0.90 -11.12 -8.17
N ILE A 227 -0.14 -11.94 -7.84
CA ILE A 227 -1.55 -11.58 -8.10
C ILE A 227 -1.99 -10.30 -7.39
N LEU A 228 -1.35 -9.95 -6.26
CA LEU A 228 -1.59 -8.71 -5.53
C LEU A 228 -1.25 -7.46 -6.35
N ASN A 229 -0.53 -7.64 -7.47
CA ASN A 229 -0.19 -6.55 -8.37
C ASN A 229 -1.23 -6.34 -9.51
N PHE A 230 -2.46 -6.81 -9.35
CA PHE A 230 -3.53 -6.52 -10.31
C PHE A 230 -3.72 -5.00 -10.45
N GLY A 231 -3.63 -4.50 -11.68
CA GLY A 231 -3.64 -3.07 -11.99
C GLY A 231 -2.28 -2.36 -11.90
N HIS A 232 -1.31 -2.90 -11.18
CA HIS A 232 -0.05 -2.19 -10.89
C HIS A 232 0.84 -1.98 -12.11
N THR A 233 0.87 -2.89 -13.09
CA THR A 233 1.70 -2.71 -14.29
C THR A 233 1.32 -1.45 -15.07
N PHE A 234 0.00 -1.22 -15.25
CA PHE A 234 -0.51 0.01 -15.84
C PHE A 234 -0.41 1.20 -14.89
N GLY A 235 -0.73 0.99 -13.60
CA GLY A 235 -0.68 2.03 -12.57
C GLY A 235 0.71 2.63 -12.40
N HIS A 236 1.76 1.82 -12.33
CA HIS A 236 3.15 2.30 -12.23
C HIS A 236 3.59 3.04 -13.50
N ALA A 237 3.14 2.61 -14.68
CA ALA A 237 3.39 3.35 -15.91
C ALA A 237 2.73 4.75 -15.88
N ILE A 238 1.52 4.86 -15.31
CA ILE A 238 0.84 6.14 -15.10
C ILE A 238 1.62 7.01 -14.10
N GLU A 239 1.97 6.48 -12.92
CA GLU A 239 2.72 7.22 -11.89
C GLU A 239 4.07 7.74 -12.44
N SER A 240 4.81 6.86 -13.15
CA SER A 240 6.12 7.22 -13.73
C SER A 240 5.98 8.21 -14.90
N GLY A 241 4.94 8.05 -15.70
CA GLY A 241 4.72 8.87 -16.88
C GLY A 241 4.25 10.29 -16.58
N LEU A 242 3.42 10.46 -15.53
CA LEU A 242 2.98 11.77 -15.04
C LEU A 242 4.02 12.45 -14.16
N GLY A 243 4.95 11.71 -13.58
CA GLY A 243 5.82 12.13 -12.50
C GLY A 243 5.20 11.86 -11.13
N TYR A 244 6.03 11.38 -10.20
CA TYR A 244 5.58 11.01 -8.85
C TYR A 244 4.90 12.19 -8.13
N GLY A 245 3.78 11.90 -7.44
CA GLY A 245 3.02 12.87 -6.66
C GLY A 245 1.88 13.58 -7.45
N GLN A 246 1.80 13.44 -8.77
CA GLN A 246 0.66 13.96 -9.55
C GLN A 246 -0.61 13.15 -9.26
N TRP A 247 -0.52 11.85 -9.42
CA TRP A 247 -1.54 10.92 -8.98
C TRP A 247 -1.08 10.16 -7.74
N LEU A 248 -2.01 9.89 -6.83
CA LEU A 248 -1.77 8.99 -5.72
C LEU A 248 -1.65 7.56 -6.23
N HIS A 249 -0.92 6.71 -5.49
CA HIS A 249 -0.74 5.31 -5.86
C HIS A 249 -2.07 4.59 -6.15
N GLY A 250 -3.06 4.73 -5.27
CA GLY A 250 -4.37 4.12 -5.46
C GLY A 250 -5.15 4.65 -6.66
N GLU A 251 -4.93 5.90 -7.08
CA GLU A 251 -5.51 6.45 -8.32
C GLU A 251 -4.90 5.75 -9.55
N GLY A 252 -3.58 5.58 -9.56
CA GLY A 252 -2.87 4.83 -10.61
C GLY A 252 -3.32 3.37 -10.64
N VAL A 253 -3.38 2.70 -9.50
CA VAL A 253 -3.82 1.30 -9.39
C VAL A 253 -5.29 1.14 -9.77
N GLY A 254 -6.19 2.03 -9.34
CA GLY A 254 -7.61 2.00 -9.71
C GLY A 254 -7.83 2.08 -11.22
N CYS A 255 -7.20 3.06 -11.86
CA CYS A 255 -7.22 3.18 -13.32
C CYS A 255 -6.56 1.95 -13.99
N GLY A 256 -5.42 1.52 -13.46
CA GLY A 256 -4.71 0.33 -13.95
C GLY A 256 -5.52 -0.96 -13.85
N MET A 257 -6.37 -1.11 -12.82
CA MET A 257 -7.30 -2.25 -12.71
C MET A 257 -8.35 -2.24 -13.82
N VAL A 258 -8.86 -1.07 -14.22
CA VAL A 258 -9.78 -0.96 -15.37
C VAL A 258 -9.07 -1.41 -16.65
N MET A 259 -7.83 -0.97 -16.87
CA MET A 259 -7.03 -1.36 -18.03
C MET A 259 -6.71 -2.86 -18.01
N ALA A 260 -6.32 -3.43 -16.87
CA ALA A 260 -6.03 -4.85 -16.72
C ALA A 260 -7.30 -5.73 -16.91
N ALA A 261 -8.47 -5.25 -16.47
CA ALA A 261 -9.73 -5.93 -16.72
C ALA A 261 -10.13 -5.89 -18.21
N ARG A 262 -9.87 -4.77 -18.91
CA ARG A 262 -10.02 -4.70 -20.37
C ARG A 262 -9.07 -5.66 -21.09
N LEU A 263 -7.82 -5.75 -20.63
CA LEU A 263 -6.86 -6.71 -21.15
C LEU A 263 -7.36 -8.16 -20.92
N SER A 264 -7.88 -8.46 -19.74
CA SER A 264 -8.47 -9.76 -19.42
C SER A 264 -9.65 -10.12 -20.36
N GLN A 265 -10.47 -9.13 -20.70
CA GLN A 265 -11.58 -9.25 -21.63
C GLN A 265 -11.10 -9.47 -23.07
N GLY A 266 -10.11 -8.70 -23.53
CA GLY A 266 -9.50 -8.89 -24.85
C GLY A 266 -8.83 -10.26 -25.02
N LEU A 267 -8.33 -10.85 -23.92
CA LEU A 267 -7.79 -12.21 -23.86
C LEU A 267 -8.91 -13.30 -23.75
N GLY A 268 -10.19 -12.90 -23.73
CA GLY A 268 -11.33 -13.84 -23.65
C GLY A 268 -11.53 -14.49 -22.28
N ARG A 269 -10.93 -13.92 -21.20
CA ARG A 269 -10.95 -14.51 -19.85
C ARG A 269 -12.11 -14.05 -18.97
N VAL A 270 -12.63 -12.86 -19.23
CA VAL A 270 -13.81 -12.28 -18.58
C VAL A 270 -14.71 -11.62 -19.61
N ASP A 271 -15.98 -11.43 -19.26
CA ASP A 271 -16.94 -10.74 -20.13
C ASP A 271 -16.96 -9.22 -19.91
N LEU A 272 -17.63 -8.50 -20.80
CA LEU A 272 -17.79 -7.07 -20.72
C LEU A 272 -18.61 -6.63 -19.49
N ALA A 273 -19.51 -7.48 -18.99
CA ALA A 273 -20.33 -7.17 -17.82
C ALA A 273 -19.46 -7.08 -16.58
N PHE A 274 -18.49 -7.98 -16.40
CA PHE A 274 -17.49 -7.91 -15.33
C PHE A 274 -16.67 -6.63 -15.40
N VAL A 275 -16.16 -6.27 -16.58
CA VAL A 275 -15.36 -5.03 -16.76
C VAL A 275 -16.19 -3.80 -16.38
N ARG A 276 -17.46 -3.73 -16.81
CA ARG A 276 -18.37 -2.63 -16.47
C ARG A 276 -18.63 -2.53 -14.97
N ARG A 277 -18.86 -3.65 -14.30
CA ARG A 277 -19.07 -3.67 -12.84
C ARG A 277 -17.86 -3.13 -12.10
N LEU A 278 -16.65 -3.64 -12.41
CA LEU A 278 -15.41 -3.17 -11.78
C LEU A 278 -15.18 -1.68 -12.06
N THR A 279 -15.34 -1.23 -13.31
CA THR A 279 -15.19 0.18 -13.68
C THR A 279 -16.16 1.07 -12.92
N LEU A 280 -17.41 0.64 -12.75
CA LEU A 280 -18.42 1.40 -12.01
C LEU A 280 -18.06 1.51 -10.52
N LEU A 281 -17.60 0.41 -9.90
CA LEU A 281 -17.20 0.42 -8.49
C LEU A 281 -16.02 1.34 -8.26
N ILE A 282 -14.98 1.27 -9.10
CA ILE A 282 -13.79 2.15 -9.05
C ILE A 282 -14.22 3.62 -9.21
N LYS A 283 -15.09 3.93 -10.18
CA LYS A 283 -15.60 5.28 -10.41
C LYS A 283 -16.40 5.81 -9.21
N ARG A 284 -17.28 4.98 -8.64
CA ARG A 284 -18.05 5.34 -7.43
C ARG A 284 -17.16 5.58 -6.22
N ALA A 285 -16.03 4.89 -6.12
CA ALA A 285 -15.02 5.11 -5.08
C ALA A 285 -14.23 6.43 -5.25
N GLY A 286 -14.58 7.27 -6.23
CA GLY A 286 -13.91 8.55 -6.49
C GLY A 286 -12.58 8.44 -7.24
N LEU A 287 -12.30 7.28 -7.82
CA LEU A 287 -11.03 6.99 -8.50
C LEU A 287 -11.12 7.25 -10.01
N PRO A 288 -10.01 7.64 -10.66
CA PRO A 288 -9.94 7.76 -12.12
C PRO A 288 -10.18 6.41 -12.79
N VAL A 289 -10.97 6.44 -13.88
CA VAL A 289 -11.24 5.25 -14.72
C VAL A 289 -10.80 5.44 -16.18
N LYS A 290 -10.21 6.61 -16.48
CA LYS A 290 -9.64 6.94 -17.78
C LYS A 290 -8.15 7.15 -17.64
N ALA A 291 -7.39 6.51 -18.51
CA ALA A 291 -5.94 6.59 -18.51
C ALA A 291 -5.46 7.95 -19.03
N PRO A 292 -4.47 8.59 -18.40
CA PRO A 292 -3.94 9.86 -18.88
C PRO A 292 -3.17 9.68 -20.18
N ILE A 293 -3.11 10.75 -20.98
CA ILE A 293 -2.25 10.82 -22.16
C ILE A 293 -0.83 11.18 -21.69
N LEU A 294 0.11 10.25 -21.84
CA LEU A 294 1.51 10.40 -21.46
C LEU A 294 2.41 10.88 -22.62
N SER A 295 1.91 10.80 -23.86
CA SER A 295 2.58 11.28 -25.07
C SER A 295 1.55 11.71 -26.09
N ALA A 296 1.77 12.88 -26.70
CA ALA A 296 0.91 13.41 -27.76
C ALA A 296 1.11 12.70 -29.12
N THR A 297 2.25 12.02 -29.33
CA THR A 297 2.59 11.40 -30.62
C THR A 297 2.24 9.91 -30.68
N ASP A 298 2.63 9.13 -29.66
CA ASP A 298 2.30 7.70 -29.55
C ASP A 298 2.15 7.37 -28.07
N ASN A 299 0.93 7.47 -27.58
CA ASN A 299 0.62 7.26 -26.16
C ASN A 299 0.86 5.80 -25.76
N ALA A 300 0.46 4.86 -26.60
CA ALA A 300 0.61 3.44 -26.32
C ALA A 300 2.08 3.00 -26.29
N ALA A 301 2.94 3.52 -27.20
CA ALA A 301 4.37 3.27 -27.14
C ALA A 301 4.98 3.79 -25.81
N ARG A 302 4.60 4.99 -25.39
CA ARG A 302 5.10 5.57 -24.13
C ARG A 302 4.76 4.70 -22.92
N TYR A 303 3.53 4.19 -22.84
CA TYR A 303 3.13 3.25 -21.79
C TYR A 303 3.98 1.98 -21.81
N LEU A 304 4.15 1.35 -22.99
CA LEU A 304 4.95 0.14 -23.14
C LEU A 304 6.40 0.35 -22.71
N ASP A 305 7.01 1.48 -23.09
CA ASP A 305 8.38 1.80 -22.69
C ASP A 305 8.52 1.91 -21.17
N LEU A 306 7.57 2.58 -20.49
CA LEU A 306 7.55 2.69 -19.04
C LEU A 306 7.37 1.33 -18.36
N MET A 307 6.50 0.47 -18.90
CA MET A 307 6.28 -0.87 -18.38
C MET A 307 7.50 -1.78 -18.52
N ARG A 308 8.28 -1.64 -19.62
CA ARG A 308 9.52 -2.43 -19.83
C ARG A 308 10.62 -2.09 -18.85
N VAL A 309 10.64 -0.87 -18.33
CA VAL A 309 11.60 -0.41 -17.31
C VAL A 309 11.19 -0.89 -15.91
N ASP A 310 9.91 -1.20 -15.67
CA ASP A 310 9.45 -1.74 -14.39
C ASP A 310 10.07 -3.14 -14.16
N LYS A 311 10.49 -3.43 -12.93
CA LYS A 311 11.19 -4.65 -12.46
C LYS A 311 10.60 -6.00 -12.88
N LYS A 312 9.39 -6.00 -13.41
CA LYS A 312 8.61 -7.20 -13.73
C LYS A 312 8.83 -7.73 -15.13
N SER A 313 9.72 -7.11 -15.92
CA SER A 313 10.13 -7.67 -17.21
C SER A 313 11.16 -8.78 -16.96
N GLU A 314 10.73 -10.04 -17.03
CA GLU A 314 11.62 -11.18 -17.14
C GLU A 314 12.07 -11.31 -18.61
N ALA A 315 13.38 -11.20 -18.86
CA ALA A 315 13.97 -11.27 -20.21
C ALA A 315 13.37 -10.29 -21.25
N GLY A 316 12.86 -9.11 -20.80
CA GLY A 316 12.31 -8.08 -21.69
C GLY A 316 10.83 -8.25 -22.02
N GLU A 317 10.14 -9.27 -21.51
CA GLU A 317 8.72 -9.50 -21.68
C GLU A 317 7.92 -8.87 -20.53
N ILE A 318 6.88 -8.07 -20.85
CA ILE A 318 6.01 -7.46 -19.84
C ILE A 318 5.07 -8.54 -19.30
N ARG A 319 5.03 -8.69 -17.98
CA ARG A 319 4.10 -9.60 -17.29
C ARG A 319 2.92 -8.82 -16.71
N PHE A 320 1.72 -9.25 -17.01
CA PHE A 320 0.48 -8.65 -16.54
C PHE A 320 -0.22 -9.57 -15.56
N VAL A 321 -0.79 -9.00 -14.49
CA VAL A 321 -1.80 -9.70 -13.71
C VAL A 321 -3.15 -9.47 -14.39
N VAL A 322 -3.78 -10.55 -14.80
CA VAL A 322 -5.11 -10.54 -15.45
C VAL A 322 -6.09 -11.39 -14.66
N ILE A 323 -7.37 -11.11 -14.79
CA ILE A 323 -8.43 -11.91 -14.19
C ILE A 323 -8.74 -13.08 -15.13
N ASP A 324 -8.57 -14.30 -14.61
CA ASP A 324 -8.81 -15.59 -15.31
C ASP A 324 -10.16 -16.20 -14.88
N GLY A 325 -11.20 -15.40 -14.94
CA GLY A 325 -12.50 -15.64 -14.32
C GLY A 325 -12.66 -14.88 -12.99
N PRO A 326 -13.88 -14.45 -12.66
CA PRO A 326 -14.15 -13.68 -11.45
C PRO A 326 -13.65 -14.38 -10.17
N GLY A 327 -12.84 -13.67 -9.36
CA GLY A 327 -12.23 -14.21 -8.14
C GLY A 327 -10.96 -15.02 -8.37
N LYS A 328 -10.43 -15.04 -9.58
CA LYS A 328 -9.19 -15.75 -9.92
C LYS A 328 -8.28 -14.89 -10.79
N ALA A 329 -7.09 -14.60 -10.30
CA ALA A 329 -6.08 -13.86 -11.04
C ALA A 329 -4.89 -14.76 -11.42
N VAL A 330 -4.26 -14.44 -12.54
CA VAL A 330 -3.03 -15.12 -13.01
C VAL A 330 -2.06 -14.10 -13.59
N VAL A 331 -0.78 -14.48 -13.62
CA VAL A 331 0.27 -13.68 -14.29
C VAL A 331 0.50 -14.27 -15.68
N CYS A 332 0.42 -13.44 -16.71
CA CYS A 332 0.71 -13.86 -18.08
C CYS A 332 1.32 -12.73 -18.91
N ALA A 333 1.94 -13.09 -20.02
CA ALA A 333 2.25 -12.16 -21.09
C ALA A 333 0.99 -11.84 -21.92
N ALA A 334 1.03 -10.74 -22.66
CA ALA A 334 0.00 -10.38 -23.62
C ALA A 334 0.64 -9.82 -24.90
N PRO A 335 0.00 -10.01 -26.09
CA PRO A 335 0.50 -9.42 -27.33
C PRO A 335 0.53 -7.89 -27.25
N ASP A 336 1.64 -7.25 -27.64
CA ASP A 336 1.80 -5.79 -27.63
C ASP A 336 0.66 -5.09 -28.38
N ALA A 337 0.16 -5.67 -29.47
CA ALA A 337 -0.97 -5.13 -30.25
C ALA A 337 -2.24 -5.01 -29.40
N LEU A 338 -2.56 -6.01 -28.59
CA LEU A 338 -3.72 -5.99 -27.69
C LEU A 338 -3.51 -5.00 -26.55
N VAL A 339 -2.29 -4.91 -26.00
CA VAL A 339 -1.96 -3.94 -24.96
C VAL A 339 -2.12 -2.51 -25.47
N ARG A 340 -1.67 -2.21 -26.72
CA ARG A 340 -1.88 -0.93 -27.38
C ARG A 340 -3.36 -0.59 -27.53
N GLU A 341 -4.14 -1.53 -28.04
CA GLU A 341 -5.60 -1.36 -28.18
C GLU A 341 -6.26 -1.00 -26.83
N VAL A 342 -5.89 -1.70 -25.76
CA VAL A 342 -6.41 -1.43 -24.41
C VAL A 342 -6.02 -0.03 -23.93
N ILE A 343 -4.77 0.39 -24.14
CA ILE A 343 -4.31 1.74 -23.77
C ILE A 343 -5.13 2.79 -24.52
N ASP A 344 -5.31 2.65 -25.84
CA ASP A 344 -6.04 3.59 -26.67
C ASP A 344 -7.53 3.66 -26.31
N LEU A 345 -8.15 2.51 -26.01
CA LEU A 345 -9.55 2.43 -25.55
C LEU A 345 -9.77 3.07 -24.15
N CYS A 346 -8.76 3.05 -23.28
CA CYS A 346 -8.86 3.58 -21.93
C CYS A 346 -8.36 5.03 -21.83
N ALA A 347 -7.60 5.51 -22.79
CA ALA A 347 -7.13 6.90 -22.82
C ALA A 347 -8.29 7.87 -23.04
N ALA A 348 -8.25 9.01 -22.37
CA ALA A 348 -9.33 10.01 -22.45
C ALA A 348 -9.02 11.12 -23.41
#